data_368c269f38d0a0b8b924e1729b0bd30f
#
_entry.id   368c269f38d0a0b8b924e1729b0bd30f
#
_cell.length_a   1.000
_cell.length_b   1.000
_cell.length_c   1.000
_cell.angle_alpha   90.00
_cell.angle_beta   90.00
_cell.angle_gamma   90.00
#
_symmetry.space_group_name_H-M   'P 1'
#
loop_
_entity.id
_entity.type
_entity.pdbx_description
1 polymer ?
#
loop_
_entity_poly.entity_id
_entity_poly.type
_entity_poly.pdbx_seq_one_letter_code
_entity_poly.pdbx_strand_id
1 'polypeptide(L)'
;MSLRIAPVDPTDDTAFASWHHVYETSTKHELGEVATPWQLEELRVTMQGVGTHSWSGAWSALADGATVGAGWMRTTLLDNLELAELDVHVLPEHRRGGTGSALLALLEDEARSRGRRVLTGLSSWPYDAGPDGEGAPGPEFARARGYDLALSEVQRELRLPVDDALLGGLADDATRAHPAYTLRSWSGPVPDDLLQGWAEITSILATEAPTGDLELEPEAASTGAVREREDTAARQGRTKYNTVALSPTGQVVAYSDLATTVHEPGRAYQWGTLVRREHRGHRLGVAVKVANLRLLQRERPDITRLTTYNAEVNTHMIGVNEALGFRPVARLGDFQKKLDRP
;
A
#
# COMPACT_ATOMS: atom_id res chain seq x y z
N MET A 1 0.22 10.12 35.33
CA MET A 1 0.09 8.99 34.40
C MET A 1 1.48 8.45 34.10
N SER A 2 1.73 7.17 34.37
CA SER A 2 2.99 6.52 34.04
C SER A 2 2.85 5.94 32.61
N LEU A 3 3.55 6.51 31.63
CA LEU A 3 3.60 5.98 30.28
C LEU A 3 4.71 4.93 30.20
N ARG A 4 4.40 3.73 29.72
CA ARG A 4 5.36 2.66 29.46
C ARG A 4 5.19 2.19 28.00
N ILE A 5 6.26 2.03 27.27
CA ILE A 5 6.26 1.42 25.95
C ILE A 5 6.86 0.02 26.05
N ALA A 6 6.20 -0.96 25.42
CA ALA A 6 6.63 -2.34 25.44
C ALA A 6 6.44 -2.96 24.04
N PRO A 7 7.34 -3.88 23.63
CA PRO A 7 7.13 -4.64 22.40
C PRO A 7 5.88 -5.51 22.51
N VAL A 8 5.24 -5.76 21.38
CA VAL A 8 4.04 -6.61 21.27
C VAL A 8 4.44 -7.92 20.63
N ASP A 9 4.15 -9.02 21.32
CA ASP A 9 4.27 -10.35 20.75
C ASP A 9 3.02 -10.64 19.89
N PRO A 10 3.15 -10.86 18.57
CA PRO A 10 2.01 -11.16 17.71
C PRO A 10 1.36 -12.51 17.99
N THR A 11 1.95 -13.34 18.86
CA THR A 11 1.36 -14.62 19.32
C THR A 11 0.52 -14.45 20.59
N ASP A 12 0.65 -13.33 21.30
CA ASP A 12 -0.24 -12.96 22.40
C ASP A 12 -1.52 -12.30 21.84
N ASP A 13 -2.58 -13.08 21.76
CA ASP A 13 -3.86 -12.64 21.19
C ASP A 13 -4.43 -11.37 21.85
N THR A 14 -4.31 -11.26 23.18
CA THR A 14 -4.88 -10.13 23.94
C THR A 14 -4.06 -8.86 23.72
N ALA A 15 -2.74 -8.96 23.81
CA ALA A 15 -1.85 -7.82 23.61
C ALA A 15 -1.92 -7.32 22.16
N PHE A 16 -1.92 -8.24 21.19
CA PHE A 16 -1.98 -7.89 19.77
C PHE A 16 -3.33 -7.30 19.37
N ALA A 17 -4.45 -7.84 19.88
CA ALA A 17 -5.78 -7.28 19.65
C ALA A 17 -5.92 -5.87 20.25
N SER A 18 -5.37 -5.63 21.44
CA SER A 18 -5.38 -4.31 22.06
C SER A 18 -4.54 -3.29 21.28
N TRP A 19 -3.39 -3.70 20.77
CA TRP A 19 -2.55 -2.88 19.89
C TRP A 19 -3.26 -2.54 18.58
N HIS A 20 -3.85 -3.56 17.92
CA HIS A 20 -4.59 -3.38 16.68
C HIS A 20 -5.82 -2.48 16.85
N HIS A 21 -6.53 -2.60 17.96
CA HIS A 21 -7.67 -1.73 18.27
C HIS A 21 -7.27 -0.23 18.24
N VAL A 22 -6.12 0.12 18.81
CA VAL A 22 -5.61 1.50 18.77
C VAL A 22 -5.29 1.92 17.34
N TYR A 23 -4.60 1.05 16.58
CA TYR A 23 -4.27 1.27 15.17
C TYR A 23 -5.53 1.52 14.34
N GLU A 24 -6.50 0.63 14.40
CA GLU A 24 -7.74 0.70 13.65
C GLU A 24 -8.59 1.93 14.03
N THR A 25 -8.77 2.16 15.35
CA THR A 25 -9.55 3.30 15.86
C THR A 25 -8.94 4.62 15.42
N SER A 26 -7.62 4.76 15.55
CA SER A 26 -6.92 5.97 15.14
C SER A 26 -7.02 6.21 13.62
N THR A 27 -6.88 5.16 12.80
CA THR A 27 -6.99 5.26 11.34
C THR A 27 -8.40 5.63 10.90
N LYS A 28 -9.43 5.04 11.52
CA LYS A 28 -10.83 5.31 11.19
C LYS A 28 -11.34 6.67 11.71
N HIS A 29 -10.71 7.23 12.74
CA HIS A 29 -11.18 8.47 13.36
C HIS A 29 -11.30 9.64 12.39
N GLU A 30 -10.29 9.82 11.52
CA GLU A 30 -10.26 10.95 10.59
C GLU A 30 -11.04 10.69 9.29
N LEU A 31 -11.11 9.43 8.85
CA LEU A 31 -11.60 9.07 7.52
C LEU A 31 -12.93 8.29 7.53
N GLY A 32 -13.37 7.80 8.68
CA GLY A 32 -14.60 7.01 8.78
C GLY A 32 -14.59 5.78 7.88
N GLU A 33 -15.62 5.62 7.05
CA GLU A 33 -15.82 4.44 6.19
C GLU A 33 -14.85 4.34 5.01
N VAL A 34 -14.19 5.45 4.63
CA VAL A 34 -13.20 5.41 3.54
C VAL A 34 -11.82 5.02 4.03
N ALA A 35 -11.60 4.94 5.35
CA ALA A 35 -10.39 4.42 5.93
C ALA A 35 -10.12 2.97 5.48
N THR A 36 -8.85 2.64 5.33
CA THR A 36 -8.40 1.33 4.85
C THR A 36 -7.33 0.71 5.77
N PRO A 37 -7.63 0.55 7.08
CA PRO A 37 -6.70 -0.09 7.99
C PRO A 37 -6.47 -1.56 7.56
N TRP A 38 -5.23 -2.02 7.70
CA TRP A 38 -4.93 -3.44 7.61
C TRP A 38 -5.68 -4.20 8.67
N GLN A 39 -6.22 -5.36 8.32
CA GLN A 39 -7.00 -6.16 9.25
C GLN A 39 -6.10 -6.85 10.28
N LEU A 40 -6.66 -7.18 11.46
CA LEU A 40 -5.93 -7.79 12.58
C LEU A 40 -5.12 -9.02 12.15
N GLU A 41 -5.77 -9.94 11.44
CA GLU A 41 -5.18 -11.20 11.00
C GLU A 41 -4.07 -10.97 9.97
N GLU A 42 -4.25 -9.99 9.09
CA GLU A 42 -3.26 -9.63 8.08
C GLU A 42 -1.98 -9.07 8.69
N LEU A 43 -2.10 -8.15 9.65
CA LEU A 43 -0.96 -7.60 10.38
C LEU A 43 -0.30 -8.68 11.26
N ARG A 44 -1.08 -9.56 11.87
CA ARG A 44 -0.55 -10.69 12.63
C ARG A 44 0.35 -11.58 11.76
N VAL A 45 -0.12 -11.97 10.58
CA VAL A 45 0.67 -12.76 9.61
C VAL A 45 1.95 -12.01 9.23
N THR A 46 1.85 -10.70 8.95
CA THR A 46 3.01 -9.88 8.61
C THR A 46 4.05 -9.88 9.73
N MET A 47 3.62 -9.74 10.99
CA MET A 47 4.54 -9.63 12.13
C MET A 47 5.04 -10.97 12.66
N GLN A 48 4.31 -12.06 12.43
CA GLN A 48 4.78 -13.43 12.71
C GLN A 48 5.73 -13.97 11.63
N GLY A 49 5.71 -13.36 10.45
CA GLY A 49 6.54 -13.79 9.34
C GLY A 49 8.02 -13.55 9.65
N VAL A 50 8.81 -14.63 9.79
CA VAL A 50 10.27 -14.58 9.72
C VAL A 50 10.62 -14.60 8.23
N GLY A 51 10.35 -13.48 7.53
CA GLY A 51 10.65 -13.34 6.12
C GLY A 51 12.14 -13.18 5.87
N THR A 52 12.60 -13.65 4.71
CA THR A 52 13.97 -13.39 4.24
C THR A 52 14.08 -12.01 3.58
N HIS A 53 12.95 -11.37 3.28
CA HIS A 53 12.88 -10.13 2.47
C HIS A 53 12.51 -8.89 3.28
N SER A 54 11.83 -9.06 4.42
CA SER A 54 11.47 -7.96 5.30
C SER A 54 11.40 -8.39 6.77
N TRP A 55 11.56 -7.41 7.65
CA TRP A 55 11.34 -7.56 9.09
C TRP A 55 10.30 -6.54 9.55
N SER A 56 9.44 -6.93 10.50
CA SER A 56 8.47 -6.04 11.14
C SER A 56 8.43 -6.24 12.65
N GLY A 57 8.16 -5.17 13.40
CA GLY A 57 7.96 -5.22 14.84
C GLY A 57 6.91 -4.20 15.29
N ALA A 58 6.24 -4.49 16.40
CA ALA A 58 5.17 -3.68 16.97
C ALA A 58 5.45 -3.33 18.43
N TRP A 59 4.95 -2.15 18.87
CA TRP A 59 5.07 -1.64 20.24
C TRP A 59 3.77 -1.02 20.71
N SER A 60 3.36 -1.31 21.94
CA SER A 60 2.24 -0.66 22.62
C SER A 60 2.72 0.41 23.59
N ALA A 61 2.09 1.57 23.56
CA ALA A 61 2.19 2.55 24.62
C ALA A 61 1.05 2.33 25.62
N LEU A 62 1.40 2.07 26.88
CA LEU A 62 0.47 1.79 27.97
C LEU A 62 0.43 2.97 28.94
N ALA A 63 -0.77 3.46 29.23
CA ALA A 63 -1.04 4.44 30.27
C ALA A 63 -1.92 3.80 31.35
N ASP A 64 -1.41 3.75 32.57
CA ASP A 64 -2.09 3.11 33.71
C ASP A 64 -2.59 1.67 33.40
N GLY A 65 -1.83 0.94 32.59
CA GLY A 65 -2.10 -0.44 32.19
C GLY A 65 -2.98 -0.62 30.94
N ALA A 66 -3.60 0.44 30.42
CA ALA A 66 -4.39 0.39 29.19
C ALA A 66 -3.52 0.73 27.96
N THR A 67 -3.71 0.04 26.83
CA THR A 67 -3.08 0.36 25.56
C THR A 67 -3.73 1.62 24.98
N VAL A 68 -2.94 2.70 24.84
CA VAL A 68 -3.41 4.00 24.34
C VAL A 68 -2.67 4.46 23.07
N GLY A 69 -1.59 3.78 22.74
CA GLY A 69 -0.80 4.04 21.52
C GLY A 69 -0.29 2.74 20.92
N ALA A 70 -0.21 2.73 19.59
CA ALA A 70 0.33 1.65 18.77
C ALA A 70 1.41 2.21 17.85
N GLY A 71 2.57 1.58 17.87
CA GLY A 71 3.66 1.85 16.95
C GLY A 71 4.06 0.58 16.22
N TRP A 72 4.49 0.68 14.97
CA TRP A 72 5.13 -0.41 14.28
C TRP A 72 6.21 0.08 13.33
N MET A 73 7.12 -0.80 13.00
CA MET A 73 8.20 -0.54 12.06
C MET A 73 8.37 -1.72 11.11
N ARG A 74 8.65 -1.40 9.86
CA ARG A 74 9.03 -2.38 8.84
C ARG A 74 10.34 -1.96 8.20
N THR A 75 11.18 -2.95 7.86
CA THR A 75 12.41 -2.76 7.09
C THR A 75 12.54 -3.84 6.03
N THR A 76 13.06 -3.47 4.87
CA THR A 76 13.49 -4.42 3.83
C THR A 76 14.86 -4.99 4.18
N LEU A 77 15.15 -6.21 3.67
CA LEU A 77 16.39 -6.95 3.97
C LEU A 77 17.23 -7.25 2.72
N LEU A 78 16.70 -6.99 1.51
CA LEU A 78 17.39 -7.24 0.24
C LEU A 78 17.83 -5.96 -0.48
N ASP A 79 17.05 -4.92 -0.37
CA ASP A 79 17.20 -3.63 -1.02
C ASP A 79 16.76 -2.53 -0.06
N ASN A 80 16.93 -1.26 -0.44
CA ASN A 80 16.53 -0.11 0.39
C ASN A 80 17.02 -0.27 1.84
N LEU A 81 18.26 -0.71 2.03
CA LEU A 81 18.81 -1.13 3.32
C LEU A 81 19.01 0.03 4.30
N GLU A 82 18.89 1.28 3.88
CA GLU A 82 18.90 2.44 4.75
C GLU A 82 17.48 2.88 5.17
N LEU A 83 16.42 2.28 4.58
CA LEU A 83 15.02 2.67 4.80
C LEU A 83 14.39 1.93 6.00
N ALA A 84 13.59 2.65 6.79
CA ALA A 84 12.60 2.10 7.71
C ALA A 84 11.26 2.82 7.54
N GLU A 85 10.20 2.04 7.41
CA GLU A 85 8.82 2.52 7.45
C GLU A 85 8.35 2.52 8.90
N LEU A 86 7.88 3.67 9.40
CA LEU A 86 7.41 3.86 10.78
C LEU A 86 5.94 4.26 10.77
N ASP A 87 5.18 3.70 11.68
CA ASP A 87 3.78 4.05 11.84
C ASP A 87 3.44 4.26 13.31
N VAL A 88 2.73 5.35 13.64
CA VAL A 88 2.42 5.76 15.01
C VAL A 88 0.96 6.18 15.12
N HIS A 89 0.23 5.49 15.97
CA HIS A 89 -1.17 5.72 16.26
C HIS A 89 -1.38 5.99 17.75
N VAL A 90 -2.29 6.92 18.06
CA VAL A 90 -2.71 7.22 19.42
C VAL A 90 -4.22 7.40 19.44
N LEU A 91 -4.90 6.76 20.38
CA LEU A 91 -6.32 6.95 20.57
C LEU A 91 -6.66 8.44 20.64
N PRO A 92 -7.71 8.93 19.97
CA PRO A 92 -8.03 10.35 19.88
C PRO A 92 -8.05 11.07 21.24
N GLU A 93 -8.64 10.47 22.25
CA GLU A 93 -8.76 11.00 23.62
C GLU A 93 -7.44 11.03 24.40
N HIS A 94 -6.41 10.31 23.92
CA HIS A 94 -5.07 10.25 24.52
C HIS A 94 -4.01 11.04 23.74
N ARG A 95 -4.43 11.78 22.69
CA ARG A 95 -3.56 12.66 21.91
C ARG A 95 -3.12 13.88 22.74
N ARG A 96 -2.06 14.56 22.30
CA ARG A 96 -1.49 15.78 22.91
C ARG A 96 -0.89 15.58 24.30
N GLY A 97 -0.83 14.34 24.79
CA GLY A 97 -0.19 13.95 26.04
C GLY A 97 1.27 13.45 25.90
N GLY A 98 1.89 13.55 24.71
CA GLY A 98 3.27 13.11 24.48
C GLY A 98 3.43 11.66 24.05
N THR A 99 2.38 10.83 24.09
CA THR A 99 2.41 9.39 23.73
C THR A 99 2.96 9.15 22.32
N GLY A 100 2.46 9.86 21.32
CA GLY A 100 2.95 9.71 19.93
C GLY A 100 4.41 10.09 19.78
N SER A 101 4.88 11.13 20.50
CA SER A 101 6.28 11.54 20.49
C SER A 101 7.20 10.50 21.12
N ALA A 102 6.75 9.86 22.21
CA ALA A 102 7.52 8.82 22.88
C ALA A 102 7.61 7.55 22.02
N LEU A 103 6.51 7.15 21.37
CA LEU A 103 6.50 6.03 20.41
C LEU A 103 7.44 6.32 19.23
N LEU A 104 7.32 7.49 18.61
CA LEU A 104 8.16 7.84 17.45
C LEU A 104 9.65 7.85 17.83
N ALA A 105 10.00 8.42 18.97
CA ALA A 105 11.40 8.43 19.42
C ALA A 105 11.96 7.02 19.60
N LEU A 106 11.17 6.10 20.18
CA LEU A 106 11.57 4.69 20.31
C LEU A 106 11.75 4.04 18.94
N LEU A 107 10.82 4.25 17.98
CA LEU A 107 10.91 3.68 16.63
C LEU A 107 12.12 4.25 15.85
N GLU A 108 12.42 5.53 16.01
CA GLU A 108 13.62 6.15 15.43
C GLU A 108 14.91 5.55 16.01
N ASP A 109 14.95 5.27 17.32
CA ASP A 109 16.09 4.62 17.97
C ASP A 109 16.23 3.16 17.53
N GLU A 110 15.13 2.44 17.40
CA GLU A 110 15.11 1.07 16.87
C GLU A 110 15.59 1.03 15.41
N ALA A 111 15.16 1.98 14.58
CA ALA A 111 15.62 2.11 13.20
C ALA A 111 17.15 2.37 13.14
N ARG A 112 17.66 3.30 13.96
CA ARG A 112 19.10 3.58 14.07
C ARG A 112 19.88 2.33 14.49
N SER A 113 19.39 1.58 15.47
CA SER A 113 20.05 0.37 15.95
C SER A 113 20.20 -0.70 14.87
N ARG A 114 19.31 -0.66 13.85
CA ARG A 114 19.31 -1.54 12.67
C ARG A 114 20.05 -0.92 11.48
N GLY A 115 20.73 0.20 11.65
CA GLY A 115 21.48 0.89 10.59
C GLY A 115 20.59 1.63 9.58
N ARG A 116 19.31 1.88 9.93
CA ARG A 116 18.38 2.61 9.06
C ARG A 116 18.48 4.09 9.30
N ARG A 117 18.46 4.89 8.23
CA ARG A 117 18.66 6.33 8.29
C ARG A 117 17.68 7.16 7.48
N VAL A 118 17.02 6.54 6.53
CA VAL A 118 15.89 7.12 5.81
C VAL A 118 14.63 6.60 6.46
N LEU A 119 13.91 7.46 7.15
CA LEU A 119 12.69 7.10 7.85
C LEU A 119 11.50 7.62 7.07
N THR A 120 10.54 6.76 6.81
CA THR A 120 9.27 7.14 6.16
C THR A 120 8.10 6.82 7.07
N GLY A 121 7.00 7.54 6.90
CA GLY A 121 5.75 7.28 7.60
C GLY A 121 4.58 7.78 6.79
N LEU A 122 3.46 7.07 6.87
CA LEU A 122 2.23 7.42 6.16
C LEU A 122 1.29 8.21 7.07
N SER A 123 0.62 9.19 6.50
CA SER A 123 -0.52 9.84 7.13
C SER A 123 -1.63 10.06 6.13
N SER A 124 -2.88 9.90 6.57
CA SER A 124 -4.07 10.09 5.74
C SER A 124 -4.94 11.18 6.31
N TRP A 125 -5.63 11.93 5.41
CA TRP A 125 -6.55 13.01 5.79
C TRP A 125 -7.69 13.14 4.78
N PRO A 126 -8.81 13.83 5.14
CA PRO A 126 -9.92 14.09 4.22
C PRO A 126 -9.47 14.77 2.94
N TYR A 127 -10.09 14.43 1.82
CA TYR A 127 -9.71 14.94 0.50
C TYR A 127 -9.78 16.48 0.41
N ASP A 128 -10.75 17.10 1.06
CA ASP A 128 -11.01 18.54 1.06
C ASP A 128 -10.08 19.35 1.96
N ALA A 129 -9.27 18.70 2.80
CA ALA A 129 -8.23 19.38 3.60
C ALA A 129 -7.00 19.81 2.75
N GLY A 130 -7.05 19.61 1.43
CA GLY A 130 -6.01 20.05 0.51
C GLY A 130 -4.83 19.07 0.37
N PRO A 131 -3.93 19.31 -0.61
CA PRO A 131 -2.86 18.38 -0.97
C PRO A 131 -1.82 18.17 0.15
N ASP A 132 -1.59 19.16 0.98
CA ASP A 132 -0.55 19.14 2.00
C ASP A 132 -1.06 18.69 3.38
N GLY A 133 -2.40 18.50 3.54
CA GLY A 133 -3.01 18.13 4.82
C GLY A 133 -2.77 19.17 5.92
N GLU A 134 -2.75 20.46 5.58
CA GLU A 134 -2.59 21.55 6.53
C GLU A 134 -3.72 21.52 7.58
N GLY A 135 -3.35 21.59 8.86
CA GLY A 135 -4.28 21.47 9.98
C GLY A 135 -4.73 20.05 10.31
N ALA A 136 -4.43 19.04 9.50
CA ALA A 136 -4.73 17.66 9.82
C ALA A 136 -3.74 17.10 10.86
N PRO A 137 -4.21 16.35 11.89
CA PRO A 137 -3.37 15.97 13.03
C PRO A 137 -2.11 15.17 12.68
N GLY A 138 -2.20 14.25 11.71
CA GLY A 138 -1.07 13.42 11.29
C GLY A 138 0.02 14.21 10.57
N PRO A 139 -0.28 14.96 9.48
CA PRO A 139 0.67 15.84 8.82
C PRO A 139 1.33 16.86 9.76
N GLU A 140 0.55 17.49 10.64
CA GLU A 140 1.09 18.44 11.63
C GLU A 140 2.04 17.75 12.63
N PHE A 141 1.72 16.54 13.06
CA PHE A 141 2.59 15.75 13.93
C PHE A 141 3.91 15.39 13.21
N ALA A 142 3.85 14.92 11.96
CA ALA A 142 5.02 14.56 11.16
C ALA A 142 5.96 15.77 10.99
N ARG A 143 5.43 16.91 10.53
CA ARG A 143 6.22 18.14 10.36
C ARG A 143 6.85 18.63 11.66
N ALA A 144 6.10 18.61 12.77
CA ALA A 144 6.61 18.99 14.09
C ALA A 144 7.74 18.06 14.61
N ARG A 145 7.98 16.94 13.95
CA ARG A 145 9.04 15.96 14.25
C ARG A 145 10.14 15.92 13.20
N GLY A 146 10.13 16.88 12.25
CA GLY A 146 11.15 17.04 11.22
C GLY A 146 11.01 16.06 10.06
N TYR A 147 9.79 15.58 9.80
CA TYR A 147 9.47 14.84 8.59
C TYR A 147 8.87 15.80 7.55
N ASP A 148 9.38 15.76 6.35
CA ASP A 148 8.89 16.53 5.21
C ASP A 148 7.93 15.66 4.38
N LEU A 149 6.90 16.27 3.80
CA LEU A 149 6.01 15.61 2.85
C LEU A 149 6.77 15.34 1.55
N ALA A 150 7.13 14.10 1.31
CA ALA A 150 7.90 13.69 0.15
C ALA A 150 7.03 13.30 -1.05
N LEU A 151 5.85 12.70 -0.79
CA LEU A 151 4.91 12.33 -1.84
C LEU A 151 3.48 12.55 -1.34
N SER A 152 2.66 13.22 -2.16
CA SER A 152 1.21 13.33 -1.95
C SER A 152 0.49 12.38 -2.89
N GLU A 153 -0.39 11.56 -2.33
CA GLU A 153 -1.23 10.62 -3.04
C GLU A 153 -2.72 10.90 -2.81
N VAL A 154 -3.54 10.47 -3.75
CA VAL A 154 -4.99 10.54 -3.64
C VAL A 154 -5.57 9.14 -3.60
N GLN A 155 -6.30 8.83 -2.53
CA GLN A 155 -7.15 7.67 -2.44
C GLN A 155 -8.40 7.89 -3.29
N ARG A 156 -8.69 6.91 -4.14
CA ARG A 156 -9.89 6.91 -5.00
C ARG A 156 -10.69 5.65 -4.81
N GLU A 157 -11.99 5.76 -4.90
CA GLU A 157 -12.91 4.63 -4.88
C GLU A 157 -13.69 4.52 -6.20
N LEU A 158 -13.94 3.29 -6.61
CA LEU A 158 -14.81 2.91 -7.71
C LEU A 158 -15.91 2.01 -7.17
N ARG A 159 -17.17 2.35 -7.48
CA ARG A 159 -18.30 1.48 -7.17
C ARG A 159 -18.42 0.39 -8.23
N LEU A 160 -18.67 -0.83 -7.77
CA LEU A 160 -18.83 -2.00 -8.62
C LEU A 160 -20.28 -2.52 -8.57
N PRO A 161 -20.76 -3.18 -9.64
CA PRO A 161 -20.05 -3.39 -10.91
C PRO A 161 -19.96 -2.12 -11.76
N VAL A 162 -18.88 -1.99 -12.54
CA VAL A 162 -18.82 -1.03 -13.64
C VAL A 162 -19.62 -1.56 -14.80
N ASP A 163 -20.32 -0.68 -15.49
CA ASP A 163 -21.16 -1.00 -16.63
C ASP A 163 -20.37 -1.70 -17.77
N ASP A 164 -20.91 -2.80 -18.30
CA ASP A 164 -20.25 -3.60 -19.32
C ASP A 164 -20.07 -2.85 -20.65
N ALA A 165 -20.94 -1.91 -20.98
CA ALA A 165 -20.80 -1.09 -22.19
C ALA A 165 -19.62 -0.12 -22.04
N LEU A 166 -19.43 0.47 -20.86
CA LEU A 166 -18.26 1.31 -20.58
C LEU A 166 -16.97 0.50 -20.69
N LEU A 167 -16.91 -0.66 -20.00
CA LEU A 167 -15.74 -1.53 -20.07
C LEU A 167 -15.49 -2.06 -21.49
N GLY A 168 -16.56 -2.31 -22.26
CA GLY A 168 -16.51 -2.69 -23.67
C GLY A 168 -15.85 -1.62 -24.53
N GLY A 169 -16.37 -0.40 -24.44
CA GLY A 169 -15.82 0.74 -25.18
C GLY A 169 -14.35 1.00 -24.89
N LEU A 170 -13.96 0.97 -23.60
CA LEU A 170 -12.55 1.15 -23.20
C LEU A 170 -11.64 0.02 -23.70
N ALA A 171 -12.13 -1.24 -23.67
CA ALA A 171 -11.38 -2.39 -24.18
C ALA A 171 -11.18 -2.31 -25.70
N ASP A 172 -12.24 -1.96 -26.47
CA ASP A 172 -12.19 -1.85 -27.92
C ASP A 172 -11.23 -0.74 -28.36
N ASP A 173 -11.29 0.41 -27.68
CA ASP A 173 -10.36 1.53 -27.91
C ASP A 173 -8.90 1.14 -27.61
N ALA A 174 -8.68 0.41 -26.52
CA ALA A 174 -7.35 -0.07 -26.19
C ALA A 174 -6.87 -1.11 -27.23
N THR A 175 -7.68 -2.08 -27.60
CA THR A 175 -7.34 -3.15 -28.54
C THR A 175 -6.89 -2.60 -29.90
N ARG A 176 -7.50 -1.53 -30.38
CA ARG A 176 -7.07 -0.86 -31.62
C ARG A 176 -5.65 -0.27 -31.53
N ALA A 177 -5.22 0.09 -30.32
CA ALA A 177 -3.91 0.69 -30.08
C ALA A 177 -2.81 -0.33 -29.83
N HIS A 178 -3.15 -1.59 -29.53
CA HIS A 178 -2.17 -2.63 -29.20
C HIS A 178 -2.36 -3.97 -29.95
N PRO A 179 -2.55 -3.99 -31.28
CA PRO A 179 -2.89 -5.21 -32.02
C PRO A 179 -1.80 -6.30 -31.98
N ALA A 180 -0.56 -5.91 -31.63
CA ALA A 180 0.57 -6.84 -31.53
C ALA A 180 0.76 -7.43 -30.13
N TYR A 181 0.01 -6.99 -29.12
CA TYR A 181 0.18 -7.44 -27.73
C TYR A 181 -0.94 -8.42 -27.34
N THR A 182 -0.60 -9.36 -26.46
CA THR A 182 -1.55 -10.34 -25.93
C THR A 182 -1.78 -10.08 -24.44
N LEU A 183 -3.04 -10.07 -24.02
CA LEU A 183 -3.38 -9.98 -22.60
C LEU A 183 -3.57 -11.38 -22.01
N ARG A 184 -3.05 -11.59 -20.80
CA ARG A 184 -3.26 -12.81 -20.02
C ARG A 184 -3.67 -12.45 -18.61
N SER A 185 -4.84 -12.97 -18.16
CA SER A 185 -5.42 -12.73 -16.84
C SER A 185 -5.55 -14.03 -16.06
N TRP A 186 -5.39 -13.98 -14.73
CA TRP A 186 -5.55 -15.12 -13.82
C TRP A 186 -5.84 -14.64 -12.41
N SER A 187 -6.43 -15.51 -11.58
CA SER A 187 -6.54 -15.35 -10.13
C SER A 187 -5.56 -16.28 -9.41
N GLY A 188 -5.10 -15.85 -8.22
CA GLY A 188 -4.13 -16.60 -7.43
C GLY A 188 -2.66 -16.38 -7.83
N PRO A 189 -1.79 -17.37 -7.60
CA PRO A 189 -0.35 -17.25 -7.83
C PRO A 189 0.02 -17.00 -9.29
N VAL A 190 1.14 -16.34 -9.49
CA VAL A 190 1.69 -16.07 -10.83
C VAL A 190 2.11 -17.41 -11.50
N PRO A 191 1.65 -17.68 -12.72
CA PRO A 191 2.09 -18.86 -13.47
C PRO A 191 3.61 -18.90 -13.64
N ASP A 192 4.21 -20.10 -13.58
CA ASP A 192 5.67 -20.26 -13.61
C ASP A 192 6.31 -19.67 -14.87
N ASP A 193 5.65 -19.77 -16.01
CA ASP A 193 6.11 -19.21 -17.29
C ASP A 193 6.09 -17.66 -17.31
N LEU A 194 5.37 -17.02 -16.41
CA LEU A 194 5.34 -15.56 -16.26
C LEU A 194 6.16 -15.05 -15.08
N LEU A 195 6.61 -15.93 -14.19
CA LEU A 195 7.15 -15.58 -12.88
C LEU A 195 8.36 -14.63 -12.96
N GLN A 196 9.30 -14.91 -13.85
CA GLN A 196 10.49 -14.07 -14.05
C GLN A 196 10.09 -12.68 -14.57
N GLY A 197 9.27 -12.62 -15.63
CA GLY A 197 8.80 -11.34 -16.20
C GLY A 197 7.93 -10.53 -15.21
N TRP A 198 7.17 -11.22 -14.37
CA TRP A 198 6.41 -10.59 -13.28
C TRP A 198 7.34 -9.98 -12.23
N ALA A 199 8.34 -10.73 -11.76
CA ALA A 199 9.33 -10.23 -10.81
C ALA A 199 10.05 -8.98 -11.33
N GLU A 200 10.46 -8.99 -12.61
CA GLU A 200 11.13 -7.87 -13.25
C GLU A 200 10.25 -6.62 -13.38
N ILE A 201 8.97 -6.77 -13.79
CA ILE A 201 8.11 -5.60 -13.97
C ILE A 201 7.59 -5.03 -12.65
N THR A 202 7.37 -5.86 -11.65
CA THR A 202 6.91 -5.38 -10.34
C THR A 202 8.02 -4.72 -9.54
N SER A 203 9.28 -5.17 -9.70
CA SER A 203 10.43 -4.58 -8.99
C SER A 203 10.74 -3.14 -9.37
N ILE A 204 10.35 -2.71 -10.57
CA ILE A 204 10.59 -1.34 -11.04
C ILE A 204 9.42 -0.39 -10.80
N LEU A 205 8.31 -0.86 -10.21
CA LEU A 205 7.13 -0.01 -9.97
C LEU A 205 7.49 1.24 -9.17
N ALA A 206 8.18 1.06 -8.05
CA ALA A 206 8.53 2.15 -7.14
C ALA A 206 9.43 3.22 -7.77
N THR A 207 10.17 2.90 -8.84
CA THR A 207 11.09 3.84 -9.51
C THR A 207 10.57 4.34 -10.87
N GLU A 208 9.57 3.69 -11.45
CA GLU A 208 8.94 4.11 -12.72
C GLU A 208 7.63 4.91 -12.48
N ALA A 209 7.00 4.77 -11.32
CA ALA A 209 5.92 5.65 -10.86
C ALA A 209 6.50 6.97 -10.32
N PRO A 210 5.74 8.06 -10.30
CA PRO A 210 6.16 9.27 -9.61
C PRO A 210 6.36 8.99 -8.11
N THR A 211 7.54 9.26 -7.60
CA THR A 211 7.94 9.04 -6.20
C THR A 211 8.10 10.34 -5.41
N GLY A 212 7.87 11.51 -6.06
CA GLY A 212 8.15 12.80 -5.42
C GLY A 212 9.61 12.90 -4.97
N ASP A 213 9.82 13.30 -3.74
CA ASP A 213 11.14 13.43 -3.09
C ASP A 213 11.54 12.19 -2.26
N LEU A 214 10.80 11.07 -2.39
CA LEU A 214 11.15 9.81 -1.72
C LEU A 214 12.47 9.25 -2.25
N GLU A 215 13.36 8.89 -1.35
CA GLU A 215 14.58 8.17 -1.69
C GLU A 215 14.31 6.67 -1.68
N LEU A 216 14.12 6.12 -2.89
CA LEU A 216 13.85 4.70 -3.11
C LEU A 216 14.82 4.12 -4.14
N GLU A 217 15.31 2.92 -3.86
CA GLU A 217 16.06 2.10 -4.80
C GLU A 217 15.10 1.12 -5.51
N PRO A 218 15.44 0.65 -6.72
CA PRO A 218 14.69 -0.44 -7.34
C PRO A 218 14.68 -1.67 -6.43
N GLU A 219 13.53 -2.33 -6.30
CA GLU A 219 13.47 -3.61 -5.60
C GLU A 219 14.24 -4.69 -6.36
N ALA A 220 14.74 -5.68 -5.63
CA ALA A 220 15.36 -6.85 -6.25
C ALA A 220 14.32 -7.66 -7.06
N ALA A 221 14.61 -7.91 -8.34
CA ALA A 221 13.76 -8.72 -9.22
C ALA A 221 13.89 -10.21 -8.88
N SER A 222 13.41 -10.62 -7.71
CA SER A 222 13.54 -11.97 -7.16
C SER A 222 12.25 -12.77 -7.32
N THR A 223 12.31 -13.89 -8.03
CA THR A 223 11.19 -14.84 -8.11
C THR A 223 10.87 -15.46 -6.76
N GLY A 224 11.89 -15.66 -5.91
CA GLY A 224 11.71 -16.10 -4.52
C GLY A 224 10.91 -15.10 -3.70
N ALA A 225 11.19 -13.79 -3.84
CA ALA A 225 10.43 -12.73 -3.18
C ALA A 225 8.97 -12.68 -3.66
N VAL A 226 8.71 -12.95 -4.93
CA VAL A 226 7.33 -13.06 -5.46
C VAL A 226 6.60 -14.21 -4.74
N ARG A 227 7.18 -15.40 -4.68
CA ARG A 227 6.57 -16.58 -4.02
C ARG A 227 6.36 -16.35 -2.52
N GLU A 228 7.31 -15.73 -1.82
CA GLU A 228 7.16 -15.38 -0.40
C GLU A 228 6.00 -14.38 -0.18
N ARG A 229 5.86 -13.37 -1.06
CA ARG A 229 4.72 -12.43 -1.01
C ARG A 229 3.39 -13.13 -1.30
N GLU A 230 3.34 -14.09 -2.21
CA GLU A 230 2.15 -14.89 -2.51
C GLU A 230 1.75 -15.77 -1.32
N ASP A 231 2.70 -16.44 -0.69
CA ASP A 231 2.46 -17.24 0.51
C ASP A 231 1.95 -16.37 1.67
N THR A 232 2.56 -15.20 1.86
CA THR A 232 2.11 -14.25 2.86
C THR A 232 0.68 -13.77 2.58
N ALA A 233 0.37 -13.40 1.35
CA ALA A 233 -0.97 -12.98 0.95
C ALA A 233 -2.00 -14.10 1.16
N ALA A 234 -1.66 -15.33 0.83
CA ALA A 234 -2.54 -16.50 1.07
C ALA A 234 -2.81 -16.71 2.56
N ARG A 235 -1.78 -16.63 3.41
CA ARG A 235 -1.93 -16.71 4.88
C ARG A 235 -2.73 -15.55 5.46
N GLN A 236 -2.66 -14.37 4.85
CA GLN A 236 -3.49 -13.20 5.16
C GLN A 236 -4.95 -13.33 4.69
N GLY A 237 -5.34 -14.44 4.06
CA GLY A 237 -6.67 -14.61 3.47
C GLY A 237 -6.92 -13.73 2.24
N ARG A 238 -5.86 -13.28 1.56
CA ARG A 238 -5.95 -12.47 0.34
C ARG A 238 -5.97 -13.33 -0.90
N THR A 239 -6.78 -12.91 -1.89
CA THR A 239 -6.75 -13.45 -3.24
C THR A 239 -6.32 -12.36 -4.21
N LYS A 240 -5.35 -12.66 -5.07
CA LYS A 240 -4.84 -11.76 -6.11
C LYS A 240 -5.56 -12.03 -7.43
N TYR A 241 -5.85 -10.97 -8.17
CA TYR A 241 -6.35 -10.97 -9.55
C TYR A 241 -5.35 -10.19 -10.38
N ASN A 242 -4.83 -10.81 -11.41
CA ASN A 242 -3.68 -10.27 -12.13
C ASN A 242 -3.95 -10.27 -13.63
N THR A 243 -3.43 -9.26 -14.32
CA THR A 243 -3.41 -9.22 -15.79
C THR A 243 -2.07 -8.66 -16.24
N VAL A 244 -1.46 -9.30 -17.24
CA VAL A 244 -0.28 -8.82 -17.93
C VAL A 244 -0.56 -8.58 -19.40
N ALA A 245 0.21 -7.68 -20.00
CA ALA A 245 0.35 -7.59 -21.45
C ALA A 245 1.71 -8.18 -21.85
N LEU A 246 1.68 -9.05 -22.86
CA LEU A 246 2.85 -9.69 -23.46
C LEU A 246 3.16 -9.03 -24.78
N SER A 247 4.44 -8.72 -25.01
CA SER A 247 4.93 -8.27 -26.31
C SER A 247 4.87 -9.42 -27.34
N PRO A 248 5.09 -9.15 -28.65
CA PRO A 248 5.21 -10.19 -29.66
C PRO A 248 6.31 -11.23 -29.38
N THR A 249 7.30 -10.87 -28.57
CA THR A 249 8.39 -11.78 -28.16
C THR A 249 8.09 -12.53 -26.86
N GLY A 250 6.88 -12.36 -26.25
CA GLY A 250 6.47 -13.01 -25.00
C GLY A 250 6.96 -12.31 -23.73
N GLN A 251 7.58 -11.13 -23.82
CA GLN A 251 8.03 -10.38 -22.65
C GLN A 251 6.84 -9.74 -21.94
N VAL A 252 6.82 -9.77 -20.59
CA VAL A 252 5.87 -9.02 -19.75
C VAL A 252 6.20 -7.53 -19.80
N VAL A 253 5.32 -6.74 -20.41
CA VAL A 253 5.56 -5.30 -20.67
C VAL A 253 4.57 -4.36 -19.99
N ALA A 254 3.45 -4.89 -19.50
CA ALA A 254 2.53 -4.18 -18.63
C ALA A 254 1.87 -5.15 -17.67
N TYR A 255 1.43 -4.63 -16.51
CA TYR A 255 0.63 -5.41 -15.57
C TYR A 255 -0.38 -4.55 -14.83
N SER A 256 -1.37 -5.20 -14.27
CA SER A 256 -2.29 -4.67 -13.26
C SER A 256 -2.65 -5.76 -12.28
N ASP A 257 -2.66 -5.45 -10.98
CA ASP A 257 -3.03 -6.41 -9.96
C ASP A 257 -4.06 -5.83 -8.98
N LEU A 258 -5.02 -6.67 -8.60
CA LEU A 258 -6.05 -6.42 -7.60
C LEU A 258 -5.92 -7.43 -6.47
N ALA A 259 -6.40 -7.07 -5.30
CA ALA A 259 -6.48 -7.98 -4.16
C ALA A 259 -7.83 -7.85 -3.46
N THR A 260 -8.40 -8.98 -3.04
CA THR A 260 -9.50 -9.05 -2.07
C THR A 260 -8.99 -9.67 -0.78
N THR A 261 -9.70 -9.48 0.32
CA THR A 261 -9.42 -10.14 1.59
C THR A 261 -10.70 -10.76 2.15
N VAL A 262 -10.59 -11.88 2.86
CA VAL A 262 -11.73 -12.51 3.54
C VAL A 262 -12.19 -11.70 4.76
N HIS A 263 -11.32 -10.82 5.27
CA HIS A 263 -11.57 -10.04 6.47
C HIS A 263 -12.30 -8.72 6.22
N GLU A 264 -12.47 -8.32 4.97
CA GLU A 264 -13.19 -7.10 4.57
C GLU A 264 -14.13 -7.40 3.38
N PRO A 265 -15.30 -8.01 3.65
CA PRO A 265 -16.26 -8.36 2.60
C PRO A 265 -16.72 -7.14 1.79
N GLY A 266 -16.90 -7.32 0.49
CA GLY A 266 -17.42 -6.28 -0.41
C GLY A 266 -16.37 -5.26 -0.90
N ARG A 267 -15.11 -5.30 -0.42
CA ARG A 267 -14.04 -4.39 -0.86
C ARG A 267 -12.91 -5.14 -1.56
N ALA A 268 -12.37 -4.51 -2.59
CA ALA A 268 -11.12 -4.91 -3.23
C ALA A 268 -10.16 -3.71 -3.30
N TYR A 269 -8.89 -4.01 -3.52
CA TYR A 269 -7.82 -3.03 -3.64
C TYR A 269 -7.10 -3.18 -4.96
N GLN A 270 -6.97 -2.08 -5.70
CA GLN A 270 -6.12 -1.99 -6.87
C GLN A 270 -4.72 -1.57 -6.39
N TRP A 271 -3.77 -2.46 -6.54
CA TRP A 271 -2.40 -2.21 -6.08
C TRP A 271 -1.56 -1.62 -7.21
N GLY A 272 -0.82 -2.45 -7.93
CA GLY A 272 0.05 -1.97 -8.98
C GLY A 272 -0.62 -1.84 -10.34
N THR A 273 -0.16 -0.91 -11.13
CA THR A 273 -0.36 -0.85 -12.59
C THR A 273 0.85 -0.16 -13.19
N LEU A 274 1.55 -0.85 -14.08
CA LEU A 274 2.72 -0.29 -14.76
C LEU A 274 2.74 -0.72 -16.22
N VAL A 275 3.22 0.18 -17.07
CA VAL A 275 3.62 -0.11 -18.47
C VAL A 275 5.09 0.27 -18.60
N ARG A 276 5.93 -0.67 -19.05
CA ARG A 276 7.35 -0.40 -19.32
C ARG A 276 7.48 0.79 -20.28
N ARG A 277 8.46 1.67 -20.03
CA ARG A 277 8.60 2.97 -20.70
C ARG A 277 8.61 2.84 -22.25
N GLU A 278 9.32 1.85 -22.78
CA GLU A 278 9.46 1.57 -24.20
C GLU A 278 8.17 1.03 -24.87
N HIS A 279 7.18 0.65 -24.07
CA HIS A 279 5.87 0.14 -24.52
C HIS A 279 4.71 1.09 -24.19
N ARG A 280 4.99 2.32 -23.73
CA ARG A 280 3.98 3.36 -23.53
C ARG A 280 3.41 3.85 -24.86
N GLY A 281 2.27 4.52 -24.83
CA GLY A 281 1.60 5.02 -26.05
C GLY A 281 0.65 4.01 -26.71
N HIS A 282 0.67 2.74 -26.31
CA HIS A 282 -0.19 1.66 -26.84
C HIS A 282 -1.45 1.38 -26.01
N ARG A 283 -1.86 2.28 -25.13
CA ARG A 283 -3.03 2.14 -24.20
C ARG A 283 -3.03 0.85 -23.35
N LEU A 284 -1.85 0.24 -23.15
CA LEU A 284 -1.73 -1.01 -22.37
C LEU A 284 -2.18 -0.85 -20.92
N GLY A 285 -1.98 0.32 -20.30
CA GLY A 285 -2.44 0.58 -18.93
C GLY A 285 -3.96 0.45 -18.79
N VAL A 286 -4.73 0.99 -19.74
CA VAL A 286 -6.19 0.81 -19.80
C VAL A 286 -6.53 -0.66 -20.06
N ALA A 287 -5.84 -1.29 -21.03
CA ALA A 287 -6.11 -2.67 -21.43
C ALA A 287 -5.98 -3.64 -20.24
N VAL A 288 -4.84 -3.60 -19.49
CA VAL A 288 -4.63 -4.50 -18.35
C VAL A 288 -5.58 -4.21 -17.20
N LYS A 289 -5.94 -2.92 -16.92
CA LYS A 289 -6.89 -2.58 -15.86
C LYS A 289 -8.30 -3.06 -16.20
N VAL A 290 -8.78 -2.83 -17.43
CA VAL A 290 -10.13 -3.28 -17.87
C VAL A 290 -10.22 -4.79 -17.84
N ALA A 291 -9.21 -5.50 -18.36
CA ALA A 291 -9.19 -6.97 -18.36
C ALA A 291 -9.21 -7.53 -16.92
N ASN A 292 -8.42 -6.92 -16.04
CA ASN A 292 -8.35 -7.35 -14.63
C ASN A 292 -9.64 -7.05 -13.86
N LEU A 293 -10.27 -5.90 -14.10
CA LEU A 293 -11.54 -5.53 -13.49
C LEU A 293 -12.68 -6.48 -13.96
N ARG A 294 -12.71 -6.84 -15.24
CA ARG A 294 -13.64 -7.85 -15.77
C ARG A 294 -13.43 -9.23 -15.11
N LEU A 295 -12.18 -9.63 -14.90
CA LEU A 295 -11.86 -10.85 -14.16
C LEU A 295 -12.44 -10.79 -12.75
N LEU A 296 -12.18 -9.71 -12.00
CA LEU A 296 -12.72 -9.52 -10.65
C LEU A 296 -14.25 -9.57 -10.62
N GLN A 297 -14.94 -8.78 -11.46
CA GLN A 297 -16.41 -8.72 -11.47
C GLN A 297 -17.06 -10.07 -11.79
N ARG A 298 -16.42 -10.86 -12.66
CA ARG A 298 -16.91 -12.20 -13.01
C ARG A 298 -16.73 -13.20 -11.85
N GLU A 299 -15.59 -13.17 -11.16
CA GLU A 299 -15.26 -14.15 -10.12
C GLU A 299 -15.79 -13.74 -8.74
N ARG A 300 -15.96 -12.43 -8.49
CA ARG A 300 -16.38 -11.86 -7.21
C ARG A 300 -17.47 -10.81 -7.41
N PRO A 301 -18.68 -11.22 -7.80
CA PRO A 301 -19.80 -10.29 -7.97
C PRO A 301 -20.28 -9.68 -6.64
N ASP A 302 -19.84 -10.20 -5.52
CA ASP A 302 -20.07 -9.68 -4.16
C ASP A 302 -19.23 -8.43 -3.83
N ILE A 303 -18.17 -8.14 -4.59
CA ILE A 303 -17.35 -6.94 -4.39
C ILE A 303 -18.08 -5.71 -4.93
N THR A 304 -18.29 -4.73 -4.08
CA THR A 304 -19.06 -3.51 -4.39
C THR A 304 -18.19 -2.24 -4.42
N ARG A 305 -16.98 -2.31 -3.89
CA ARG A 305 -16.02 -1.19 -3.85
C ARG A 305 -14.61 -1.64 -4.22
N LEU A 306 -13.94 -0.81 -5.03
CA LEU A 306 -12.54 -0.95 -5.38
C LEU A 306 -11.80 0.33 -5.00
N THR A 307 -10.78 0.20 -4.14
CA THR A 307 -9.96 1.31 -3.69
C THR A 307 -8.61 1.31 -4.40
N THR A 308 -8.10 2.48 -4.76
CA THR A 308 -6.76 2.67 -5.35
C THR A 308 -6.10 3.94 -4.82
N TYR A 309 -4.79 4.01 -4.94
CA TYR A 309 -3.98 5.17 -4.58
C TYR A 309 -3.12 5.58 -5.76
N ASN A 310 -2.94 6.88 -5.97
CA ASN A 310 -2.07 7.38 -7.02
C ASN A 310 -1.44 8.70 -6.57
N ALA A 311 -0.16 8.85 -6.87
CA ALA A 311 0.51 10.13 -6.74
C ALA A 311 -0.31 11.24 -7.44
N GLU A 312 -0.47 12.38 -6.79
CA GLU A 312 -1.28 13.50 -7.30
C GLU A 312 -0.76 14.04 -8.64
N VAL A 313 0.53 13.89 -8.88
CA VAL A 313 1.19 14.30 -10.12
C VAL A 313 1.09 13.26 -11.25
N ASN A 314 0.56 12.05 -10.99
CA ASN A 314 0.43 10.99 -11.99
C ASN A 314 -0.80 11.20 -12.89
N THR A 315 -0.78 12.27 -13.68
CA THR A 315 -1.91 12.68 -14.55
C THR A 315 -2.36 11.58 -15.51
N HIS A 316 -1.42 10.74 -15.98
CA HIS A 316 -1.76 9.64 -16.89
C HIS A 316 -2.62 8.57 -16.19
N MET A 317 -2.20 8.11 -15.01
CA MET A 317 -2.96 7.10 -14.26
C MET A 317 -4.26 7.68 -13.70
N ILE A 318 -4.28 8.96 -13.33
CA ILE A 318 -5.49 9.67 -12.93
C ILE A 318 -6.52 9.61 -14.06
N GLY A 319 -6.12 9.97 -15.29
CA GLY A 319 -7.03 9.92 -16.45
C GLY A 319 -7.56 8.51 -16.75
N VAL A 320 -6.75 7.47 -16.56
CA VAL A 320 -7.19 6.07 -16.69
C VAL A 320 -8.23 5.72 -15.62
N ASN A 321 -8.00 6.14 -14.37
CA ASN A 321 -8.93 5.88 -13.27
C ASN A 321 -10.24 6.65 -13.43
N GLU A 322 -10.19 7.91 -13.83
CA GLU A 322 -11.38 8.73 -14.09
C GLU A 322 -12.24 8.17 -15.22
N ALA A 323 -11.60 7.67 -16.29
CA ALA A 323 -12.29 7.01 -17.39
C ALA A 323 -13.03 5.73 -16.94
N LEU A 324 -12.54 5.05 -15.90
CA LEU A 324 -13.21 3.90 -15.28
C LEU A 324 -14.29 4.31 -14.26
N GLY A 325 -14.33 5.59 -13.86
CA GLY A 325 -15.30 6.12 -12.90
C GLY A 325 -14.83 6.22 -11.45
N PHE A 326 -13.54 6.05 -11.17
CA PHE A 326 -12.98 6.29 -9.84
C PHE A 326 -13.18 7.76 -9.39
N ARG A 327 -13.47 7.94 -8.11
CA ARG A 327 -13.67 9.25 -7.49
C ARG A 327 -12.70 9.43 -6.32
N PRO A 328 -12.10 10.62 -6.13
CA PRO A 328 -11.27 10.91 -4.97
C PRO A 328 -12.11 10.89 -3.69
N VAL A 329 -11.56 10.32 -2.60
CA VAL A 329 -12.25 10.20 -1.30
C VAL A 329 -11.38 10.64 -0.13
N ALA A 330 -10.07 10.48 -0.22
CA ALA A 330 -9.13 10.90 0.82
C ALA A 330 -7.76 11.20 0.19
N ARG A 331 -6.83 11.66 1.01
CA ARG A 331 -5.44 11.88 0.63
C ARG A 331 -4.52 11.09 1.55
N LEU A 332 -3.36 10.73 1.04
CA LEU A 332 -2.23 10.18 1.79
C LEU A 332 -1.00 11.04 1.55
N GLY A 333 -0.13 11.09 2.54
CA GLY A 333 1.19 11.65 2.39
C GLY A 333 2.23 10.68 2.91
N ASP A 334 3.25 10.45 2.10
CA ASP A 334 4.49 9.84 2.54
C ASP A 334 5.38 10.94 3.09
N PHE A 335 5.65 10.87 4.38
CA PHE A 335 6.54 11.78 5.07
C PHE A 335 7.89 11.13 5.25
N GLN A 336 8.98 11.86 4.97
CA GLN A 336 10.33 11.34 5.05
C GLN A 336 11.22 12.22 5.94
N LYS A 337 12.09 11.57 6.68
CA LYS A 337 13.15 12.20 7.50
C LYS A 337 14.46 11.46 7.32
N LYS A 338 15.54 12.20 7.18
CA LYS A 338 16.90 11.63 7.19
C LYS A 338 17.55 11.85 8.54
N LEU A 339 18.13 10.79 9.07
CA LEU A 339 18.92 10.86 10.29
C LEU A 339 20.37 11.19 9.92
N ASP A 340 21.00 12.06 10.73
CA ASP A 340 22.41 12.38 10.58
C ASP A 340 23.30 11.14 10.71
N ARG A 341 24.46 11.20 10.07
CA ARG A 341 25.52 10.20 10.30
C ARG A 341 26.09 10.38 11.70
N PRO A 342 26.31 9.28 12.45
CA PRO A 342 26.92 9.35 13.76
C PRO A 342 28.35 9.90 13.73
#